data_e63c83cb60c88a007c3d29cf9e5acc72
#
_entry.id   e63c83cb60c88a007c3d29cf9e5acc72
#
_cell.length_a   1.000
_cell.length_b   1.000
_cell.length_c   1.000
_cell.angle_alpha   90.00
_cell.angle_beta   90.00
_cell.angle_gamma   90.00
#
_symmetry.space_group_name_H-M   'P 1'
#
loop_
_entity.id
_entity.type
_entity.pdbx_description
1 polymer ?
#
loop_
_entity_poly.entity_id
_entity_poly.type
_entity_poly.pdbx_seq_one_letter_code
_entity_poly.pdbx_strand_id
1 'polypeptide(L)'
;MFKKILIANRGEIAVRIIRTCREMGIRTVALYEISDRDSLHVRLADECIQLPDHHSFMNEALLVAIAVEKGVDAVHPGYGFLAEDTSFSRACAAEGITFIGPPVAVVESVRNKI
;
A
#
# COMPACT_ATOMS: atom_id res chain seq x y z
N MET A 1 -6.33 -15.97 5.00
CA MET A 1 -5.04 -15.36 4.61
C MET A 1 -5.20 -14.55 3.32
N PHE A 2 -4.50 -13.47 3.20
CA PHE A 2 -4.53 -12.64 1.99
C PHE A 2 -3.88 -13.39 0.82
N LYS A 3 -4.43 -13.19 -0.36
CA LYS A 3 -3.89 -13.79 -1.59
C LYS A 3 -3.03 -12.78 -2.35
N LYS A 4 -3.37 -11.50 -2.28
CA LYS A 4 -2.73 -10.45 -3.05
C LYS A 4 -2.80 -9.12 -2.29
N ILE A 5 -1.66 -8.45 -2.16
CA ILE A 5 -1.54 -7.20 -1.40
C ILE A 5 -0.94 -6.11 -2.27
N LEU A 6 -1.54 -4.93 -2.22
CA LEU A 6 -0.96 -3.72 -2.82
C LEU A 6 0.01 -3.10 -1.81
N ILE A 7 1.24 -2.86 -2.25
CA ILE A 7 2.27 -2.23 -1.42
C ILE A 7 2.29 -0.74 -1.75
N ALA A 8 1.67 0.05 -0.89
CA ALA A 8 1.54 1.50 -1.09
C ALA A 8 2.72 2.24 -0.45
N ASN A 9 3.92 1.81 -0.80
CA ASN A 9 5.16 2.42 -0.34
C ASN A 9 6.26 2.06 -1.33
N ARG A 10 7.44 2.62 -1.14
CA ARG A 10 8.56 2.45 -2.06
C ARG A 10 9.86 2.24 -1.28
N GLY A 11 10.94 1.90 -2.02
CA GLY A 11 12.26 1.75 -1.44
C GLY A 11 12.40 0.52 -0.56
N GLU A 12 13.26 0.62 0.46
CA GLU A 12 13.59 -0.52 1.30
C GLU A 12 12.39 -1.06 2.08
N ILE A 13 11.50 -0.18 2.52
CA ILE A 13 10.30 -0.60 3.24
C ILE A 13 9.45 -1.50 2.36
N ALA A 14 9.24 -1.10 1.11
CA ALA A 14 8.51 -1.91 0.13
C ALA A 14 9.20 -3.25 -0.11
N VAL A 15 10.52 -3.25 -0.24
CA VAL A 15 11.32 -4.48 -0.42
C VAL A 15 11.08 -5.45 0.73
N ARG A 16 11.13 -4.97 1.96
CA ARG A 16 10.93 -5.80 3.15
C ARG A 16 9.55 -6.46 3.17
N ILE A 17 8.53 -5.66 2.87
CA ILE A 17 7.15 -6.16 2.84
C ILE A 17 6.98 -7.20 1.74
N ILE A 18 7.52 -6.94 0.55
CA ILE A 18 7.44 -7.85 -0.59
C ILE A 18 8.12 -9.18 -0.27
N ARG A 19 9.29 -9.14 0.34
CA ARG A 19 10.01 -10.36 0.73
C ARG A 19 9.21 -11.20 1.72
N THR A 20 8.63 -10.56 2.72
CA THR A 20 7.77 -11.26 3.70
C THR A 20 6.55 -11.87 3.02
N CYS A 21 5.91 -11.12 2.14
CA CYS A 21 4.76 -11.64 1.39
C CYS A 21 5.14 -12.85 0.56
N ARG A 22 6.29 -12.80 -0.10
CA ARG A 22 6.77 -13.90 -0.91
C ARG A 22 6.99 -15.17 -0.07
N GLU A 23 7.58 -15.01 1.12
CA GLU A 23 7.79 -16.12 2.04
C GLU A 23 6.46 -16.74 2.49
N MET A 24 5.42 -15.93 2.58
CA MET A 24 4.08 -16.37 2.99
C MET A 24 3.22 -16.86 1.82
N GLY A 25 3.75 -16.82 0.60
CA GLY A 25 2.97 -17.23 -0.57
C GLY A 25 1.93 -16.20 -1.01
N ILE A 26 2.10 -14.95 -0.62
CA ILE A 26 1.18 -13.85 -0.98
C ILE A 26 1.73 -13.09 -2.18
N ARG A 27 0.89 -12.88 -3.19
CA ARG A 27 1.27 -12.09 -4.36
C ARG A 27 1.27 -10.61 -4.02
N THR A 28 2.13 -9.85 -4.68
CA THR A 28 2.29 -8.42 -4.42
C THR A 28 2.12 -7.59 -5.69
N VAL A 29 1.54 -6.40 -5.50
CA VAL A 29 1.47 -5.36 -6.52
C VAL A 29 2.25 -4.17 -5.98
N ALA A 30 3.31 -3.79 -6.68
CA ALA A 30 4.14 -2.64 -6.30
C ALA A 30 3.75 -1.40 -7.10
N LEU A 31 4.00 -0.25 -6.51
CA LEU A 31 3.79 1.04 -7.15
C LEU A 31 5.14 1.71 -7.34
N TYR A 32 5.30 2.45 -8.43
CA TYR A 32 6.53 3.18 -8.69
C TYR A 32 6.26 4.41 -9.54
N GLU A 33 7.14 5.39 -9.47
CA GLU A 33 7.19 6.47 -10.44
C GLU A 33 8.35 6.21 -11.39
N ILE A 34 8.46 6.99 -12.45
CA ILE A 34 9.45 6.73 -13.52
C ILE A 34 10.88 6.65 -12.99
N SER A 35 11.21 7.43 -11.96
CA SER A 35 12.55 7.42 -11.36
C SER A 35 12.85 6.13 -10.60
N ASP A 36 11.83 5.36 -10.23
CA ASP A 36 11.96 4.13 -9.45
C ASP A 36 11.94 2.87 -10.30
N ARG A 37 11.75 2.98 -11.60
CA ARG A 37 11.45 1.80 -12.43
C ARG A 37 12.49 0.68 -12.35
N ASP A 38 13.73 1.00 -12.02
CA ASP A 38 14.79 0.01 -11.88
C ASP A 38 15.05 -0.38 -10.43
N SER A 39 14.20 0.08 -9.52
CA SER A 39 14.34 -0.19 -8.09
C SER A 39 14.07 -1.65 -7.75
N LEU A 40 14.68 -2.11 -6.67
CA LEU A 40 14.56 -3.49 -6.24
C LEU A 40 13.11 -3.88 -5.92
N HIS A 41 12.33 -2.99 -5.30
CA HIS A 41 10.94 -3.32 -4.96
C HIS A 41 10.11 -3.58 -6.22
N VAL A 42 10.40 -2.90 -7.32
CA VAL A 42 9.71 -3.12 -8.60
C VAL A 42 10.07 -4.50 -9.17
N ARG A 43 11.34 -4.87 -9.07
CA ARG A 43 11.82 -6.15 -9.60
C ARG A 43 11.30 -7.35 -8.82
N LEU A 44 11.10 -7.20 -7.53
CA LEU A 44 10.69 -8.31 -6.66
C LEU A 44 9.19 -8.54 -6.63
N ALA A 45 8.39 -7.53 -6.94
CA ALA A 45 6.94 -7.65 -6.91
C ALA A 45 6.42 -8.53 -8.05
N ASP A 46 5.29 -9.18 -7.84
CA ASP A 46 4.65 -9.99 -8.88
C ASP A 46 4.06 -9.13 -9.99
N GLU A 47 3.51 -7.98 -9.62
CA GLU A 47 2.98 -6.99 -10.58
C GLU A 47 3.45 -5.62 -10.13
N CYS A 48 3.55 -4.68 -11.06
CA CYS A 48 3.90 -3.31 -10.74
C CYS A 48 3.13 -2.34 -11.61
N ILE A 49 2.83 -1.16 -11.05
CA ILE A 49 2.08 -0.12 -11.73
C ILE A 49 2.84 1.19 -11.62
N GLN A 50 3.07 1.84 -12.76
CA GLN A 50 3.68 3.15 -12.78
C GLN A 50 2.65 4.21 -12.43
N LEU A 51 2.96 5.05 -11.44
CA LEU A 51 2.15 6.20 -11.09
C LEU A 51 2.55 7.40 -11.93
N PRO A 52 1.62 8.35 -12.20
CA PRO A 52 1.91 9.52 -13.03
C PRO A 52 3.05 10.40 -12.48
N ASP A 53 3.12 10.54 -11.15
CA ASP A 53 4.14 11.35 -10.50
C ASP A 53 4.29 10.93 -9.04
N HIS A 54 5.27 11.55 -8.34
CA HIS A 54 5.52 11.19 -6.94
C HIS A 54 4.39 11.60 -5.99
N HIS A 55 3.60 12.59 -6.35
CA HIS A 55 2.46 13.01 -5.52
C HIS A 55 1.35 11.95 -5.53
N SER A 56 1.34 11.08 -6.53
CA SER A 56 0.33 10.03 -6.66
C SER A 56 0.38 9.05 -5.49
N PHE A 57 1.51 8.91 -4.80
CA PHE A 57 1.61 8.07 -3.60
C PHE A 57 0.75 8.62 -2.45
N MET A 58 0.35 9.88 -2.53
CA MET A 58 -0.53 10.52 -1.55
C MET A 58 -1.97 10.65 -2.06
N ASN A 59 -2.24 10.19 -3.27
CA ASN A 59 -3.56 10.28 -3.88
C ASN A 59 -4.39 9.05 -3.51
N GLU A 60 -5.14 9.16 -2.43
CA GLU A 60 -5.95 8.07 -1.90
C GLU A 60 -6.94 7.49 -2.92
N ALA A 61 -7.64 8.35 -3.64
CA ALA A 61 -8.62 7.93 -4.62
C ALA A 61 -7.98 7.07 -5.72
N LEU A 62 -6.81 7.50 -6.19
CA LEU A 62 -6.05 6.75 -7.21
C LEU A 62 -5.60 5.40 -6.66
N LEU A 63 -5.06 5.38 -5.45
CA LEU A 63 -4.56 4.14 -4.85
C LEU A 63 -5.68 3.13 -4.61
N VAL A 64 -6.84 3.61 -4.14
CA VAL A 64 -8.01 2.74 -3.95
C VAL A 64 -8.49 2.20 -5.30
N ALA A 65 -8.55 3.05 -6.33
CA ALA A 65 -8.95 2.62 -7.67
C ALA A 65 -8.02 1.53 -8.22
N ILE A 66 -6.72 1.68 -8.02
CA ILE A 66 -5.73 0.67 -8.41
C ILE A 66 -5.96 -0.64 -7.64
N ALA A 67 -6.19 -0.54 -6.34
CA ALA A 67 -6.43 -1.71 -5.49
C ALA A 67 -7.66 -2.49 -5.97
N VAL A 68 -8.73 -1.79 -6.28
CA VAL A 68 -9.96 -2.41 -6.79
C VAL A 68 -9.70 -3.06 -8.15
N GLU A 69 -9.06 -2.34 -9.07
CA GLU A 69 -8.78 -2.84 -10.41
C GLU A 69 -7.91 -4.10 -10.39
N LYS A 70 -6.93 -4.15 -9.51
CA LYS A 70 -6.02 -5.29 -9.40
C LYS A 70 -6.56 -6.42 -8.54
N GLY A 71 -7.72 -6.23 -7.94
CA GLY A 71 -8.36 -7.27 -7.14
C GLY A 71 -7.58 -7.67 -5.91
N VAL A 72 -6.92 -6.71 -5.25
CA VAL A 72 -6.16 -7.02 -4.03
C VAL A 72 -7.09 -7.22 -2.84
N ASP A 73 -6.66 -8.05 -1.91
CA ASP A 73 -7.38 -8.30 -0.66
C ASP A 73 -7.06 -7.26 0.40
N ALA A 74 -5.86 -6.67 0.30
CA ALA A 74 -5.37 -5.76 1.32
C ALA A 74 -4.41 -4.74 0.72
N VAL A 75 -4.21 -3.64 1.46
CA VAL A 75 -3.23 -2.60 1.14
C VAL A 75 -2.30 -2.47 2.34
N HIS A 76 -1.00 -2.50 2.10
CA HIS A 76 0.01 -2.28 3.12
C HIS A 76 0.70 -0.94 2.84
N PRO A 77 0.46 0.07 3.67
CA PRO A 77 1.02 1.41 3.43
C PRO A 77 2.49 1.55 3.88
N GLY A 78 3.02 0.56 4.60
CA GLY A 78 4.35 0.67 5.19
C GLY A 78 4.36 1.68 6.32
N TYR A 79 5.40 2.49 6.36
CA TYR A 79 5.51 3.59 7.31
C TYR A 79 5.22 4.92 6.62
N GLY A 80 4.92 5.94 7.41
CA GLY A 80 4.78 7.30 6.94
C GLY A 80 3.34 7.76 6.90
N PHE A 81 3.09 8.79 6.09
CA PHE A 81 1.82 9.51 6.11
C PHE A 81 0.60 8.62 5.86
N LEU A 82 0.66 7.75 4.85
CA LEU A 82 -0.49 6.90 4.52
C LEU A 82 -0.83 5.90 5.62
N ALA A 83 0.18 5.44 6.37
CA ALA A 83 -0.04 4.48 7.45
C ALA A 83 -0.88 5.06 8.57
N GLU A 84 -0.86 6.39 8.73
CA GLU A 84 -1.57 7.11 9.78
C GLU A 84 -2.82 7.82 9.26
N ASP A 85 -3.13 7.67 7.98
CA ASP A 85 -4.23 8.37 7.34
C ASP A 85 -5.54 7.59 7.49
N THR A 86 -6.42 8.09 8.37
CA THR A 86 -7.69 7.43 8.63
C THR A 86 -8.65 7.48 7.44
N SER A 87 -8.57 8.51 6.61
CA SER A 87 -9.44 8.60 5.43
C SER A 87 -9.08 7.54 4.39
N PHE A 88 -7.79 7.24 4.23
CA PHE A 88 -7.34 6.18 3.33
C PHE A 88 -7.81 4.81 3.84
N SER A 89 -7.65 4.56 5.14
CA SER A 89 -8.11 3.32 5.77
C SER A 89 -9.61 3.12 5.58
N ARG A 90 -10.40 4.18 5.77
CA ARG A 90 -11.85 4.13 5.58
C ARG A 90 -12.23 3.90 4.12
N ALA A 91 -11.52 4.53 3.20
CA ALA A 91 -11.76 4.36 1.77
C ALA A 91 -11.50 2.91 1.33
N CYS A 92 -10.44 2.29 1.84
CA CYS A 92 -10.17 0.89 1.58
C CYS A 92 -11.28 0.00 2.13
N ALA A 93 -11.69 0.25 3.37
CA ALA A 93 -12.75 -0.54 4.01
C ALA A 93 -14.07 -0.45 3.25
N ALA A 94 -14.40 0.72 2.70
CA ALA A 94 -15.60 0.91 1.91
C ALA A 94 -15.62 0.03 0.65
N GLU A 95 -14.45 -0.36 0.14
CA GLU A 95 -14.31 -1.22 -1.02
C GLU A 95 -14.06 -2.68 -0.63
N GLY A 96 -14.18 -3.02 0.66
CA GLY A 96 -13.94 -4.37 1.14
C GLY A 96 -12.48 -4.77 1.16
N ILE A 97 -11.58 -3.79 1.16
CA ILE A 97 -10.13 -4.01 1.17
C ILE A 97 -9.60 -3.78 2.57
N THR A 98 -8.83 -4.74 3.08
CA THR A 98 -8.24 -4.64 4.41
C THR A 98 -7.04 -3.67 4.38
N PHE A 99 -7.05 -2.72 5.29
CA PHE A 99 -5.91 -1.82 5.48
C PHE A 99 -4.99 -2.42 6.55
N ILE A 100 -3.75 -2.72 6.16
CA ILE A 100 -2.79 -3.34 7.08
C ILE A 100 -2.06 -2.24 7.86
N GLY A 101 -2.59 -1.95 9.04
CA GLY A 101 -2.03 -0.90 9.89
C GLY A 101 -2.83 -0.83 11.19
N PRO A 102 -2.57 0.19 12.02
CA PRO A 102 -3.34 0.35 13.25
C PRO A 102 -4.83 0.53 12.95
N PRO A 103 -5.73 0.01 13.78
CA PRO A 103 -7.17 0.27 13.62
C PRO A 103 -7.46 1.77 13.58
N VAL A 104 -8.46 2.17 12.79
CA VAL A 104 -8.84 3.57 12.62
C VAL A 104 -9.00 4.29 13.96
N ALA A 105 -9.68 3.66 14.93
CA ALA A 105 -9.92 4.26 16.24
C ALA A 105 -8.61 4.55 16.99
N VAL A 106 -7.61 3.67 16.87
CA VAL A 106 -6.30 3.85 17.51
C VAL A 106 -5.56 5.02 16.86
N VAL A 107 -5.58 5.09 15.52
CA VAL A 107 -4.90 6.17 14.79
C VAL A 107 -5.53 7.53 15.15
N GLU A 108 -6.85 7.61 15.16
CA GLU A 108 -7.56 8.84 15.54
C GLU A 108 -7.24 9.24 16.98
N SER A 109 -7.18 8.29 17.90
CA SER A 109 -6.85 8.55 19.30
C SER A 109 -5.44 9.12 19.44
N VAL A 110 -4.47 8.59 18.73
CA VAL A 110 -3.08 9.09 18.74
C VAL A 110 -3.02 10.52 18.19
N ARG A 111 -3.70 10.77 17.06
CA ARG A 111 -3.72 12.09 16.43
C ARG A 111 -4.35 13.15 17.33
N ASN A 112 -5.38 12.78 18.07
CA ASN A 112 -6.09 13.72 18.94
C ASN A 112 -5.31 14.08 20.21
N LYS A 113 -4.25 13.37 20.51
CA LYS A 113 -3.39 13.70 21.67
C LYS A 113 -2.34 14.75 21.36
N ILE A 114 -2.20 15.10 20.13
CA ILE A 114 -1.26 16.12 19.68
C ILE A 114 -1.98 17.46 19.58
#